data_4f9b0630937d367c7a672bfd67cd55a5
#
_entry.id   4f9b0630937d367c7a672bfd67cd55a5
#
_cell.length_a   1.000
_cell.length_b   1.000
_cell.length_c   1.000
_cell.angle_alpha   90.00
_cell.angle_beta   90.00
_cell.angle_gamma   90.00
#
_symmetry.space_group_name_H-M   'P 1'
#
loop_
_entity.id
_entity.type
_entity.pdbx_description
1 polymer ?
#
loop_
_entity_poly.entity_id
_entity_poly.type
_entity_poly.pdbx_seq_one_letter_code
_entity_poly.pdbx_strand_id
1 'polypeptide(L)'
;MLGTLSDRYGRRSVLLIGFCGLMLSFFGTALSTSLGMLIVVRLAAGFMQANASVAQAYVADITPPEQRARRFGLLGAMFGLGFILGPVMGGILGAIDLRLPFYVAGTLAFANLVYGFFVLPEALPLERRQPWNWRAANPVASLKALGALEGVRPLVAVVMLASLAQFTLHTTWVLYTQFKFGWGPLQNGWSMFAVGLTSAVVQGGLLGWMLRRLGAERVAVWGLMSSTVAYLLWGLATQGWMMYVIIACNVLGFGVTAAVQSMISNAADSRTQGRTMGAVSGINSLSTVLAPMIAAPLLVMVSHLPQGDWRIGTPFYFCALLLAAASVLAILFVRQRGRRAEGAGPRAQSPIGAD
;
A
#
# COMPACT_ATOMS: atom_id res chain seq x y z
N MET A 1 -5.99 -16.65 0.31
CA MET A 1 -6.70 -17.61 1.20
C MET A 1 -8.14 -17.17 1.48
N LEU A 2 -8.43 -16.03 2.10
CA LEU A 2 -9.80 -15.65 2.43
C LEU A 2 -10.67 -15.32 1.19
N GLY A 3 -10.07 -14.87 0.07
CA GLY A 3 -10.77 -14.76 -1.21
C GLY A 3 -11.31 -16.10 -1.69
N THR A 4 -10.48 -17.15 -1.71
CA THR A 4 -10.90 -18.50 -2.08
C THR A 4 -11.90 -19.11 -1.08
N LEU A 5 -11.83 -18.72 0.19
CA LEU A 5 -12.82 -19.09 1.19
C LEU A 5 -14.18 -18.46 0.88
N SER A 6 -14.19 -17.19 0.44
CA SER A 6 -15.42 -16.49 0.05
C SER A 6 -16.02 -17.03 -1.25
N ASP A 7 -15.19 -17.59 -2.15
CA ASP A 7 -15.68 -18.28 -3.36
C ASP A 7 -16.42 -19.60 -3.03
N ARG A 8 -16.08 -20.22 -1.89
CA ARG A 8 -16.69 -21.48 -1.44
C ARG A 8 -17.89 -21.28 -0.51
N TYR A 9 -17.75 -20.43 0.50
CA TYR A 9 -18.77 -20.30 1.58
C TYR A 9 -19.73 -19.13 1.36
N GLY A 10 -19.51 -18.33 0.31
CA GLY A 10 -20.29 -17.13 0.02
C GLY A 10 -19.58 -15.85 0.51
N ARG A 11 -19.84 -14.76 -0.19
CA ARG A 11 -19.20 -13.47 0.07
C ARG A 11 -19.63 -12.88 1.41
N ARG A 12 -20.95 -12.90 1.68
CA ARG A 12 -21.55 -12.34 2.89
C ARG A 12 -20.99 -12.99 4.14
N SER A 13 -20.96 -14.32 4.19
CA SER A 13 -20.51 -15.06 5.38
C SER A 13 -19.06 -14.71 5.73
N VAL A 14 -18.18 -14.66 4.74
CA VAL A 14 -16.75 -14.35 4.96
C VAL A 14 -16.54 -12.90 5.33
N LEU A 15 -17.32 -11.94 4.77
CA LEU A 15 -17.29 -10.53 5.18
C LEU A 15 -17.72 -10.36 6.64
N LEU A 16 -18.80 -11.01 7.06
CA LEU A 16 -19.27 -10.92 8.45
C LEU A 16 -18.27 -11.50 9.44
N ILE A 17 -17.65 -12.64 9.12
CA ILE A 17 -16.54 -13.20 9.91
C ILE A 17 -15.38 -12.20 10.00
N GLY A 18 -15.04 -11.56 8.89
CA GLY A 18 -13.99 -10.54 8.84
C GLY A 18 -14.32 -9.29 9.68
N PHE A 19 -15.57 -8.82 9.67
CA PHE A 19 -16.00 -7.71 10.53
C PHE A 19 -16.01 -8.10 12.01
N CYS A 20 -16.42 -9.31 12.33
CA CYS A 20 -16.33 -9.86 13.69
C CYS A 20 -14.87 -9.91 14.16
N GLY A 21 -13.95 -10.42 13.31
CA GLY A 21 -12.53 -10.45 13.61
C GLY A 21 -11.93 -9.07 13.81
N LEU A 22 -12.35 -8.08 13.01
CA LEU A 22 -11.92 -6.69 13.15
C LEU A 22 -12.39 -6.08 14.48
N MET A 23 -13.66 -6.26 14.82
CA MET A 23 -14.24 -5.84 16.10
C MET A 23 -13.49 -6.45 17.28
N LEU A 24 -13.29 -7.77 17.28
CA LEU A 24 -12.57 -8.48 18.33
C LEU A 24 -11.11 -8.03 18.45
N SER A 25 -10.46 -7.74 17.32
CA SER A 25 -9.11 -7.21 17.30
C SER A 25 -9.01 -5.83 17.97
N PHE A 26 -9.93 -4.93 17.69
CA PHE A 26 -9.91 -3.58 18.27
C PHE A 26 -10.23 -3.62 19.76
N PHE A 27 -11.31 -4.28 20.19
CA PHE A 27 -11.64 -4.40 21.60
C PHE A 27 -10.58 -5.21 22.36
N GLY A 28 -10.07 -6.29 21.79
CA GLY A 28 -8.99 -7.06 22.39
C GLY A 28 -7.71 -6.25 22.56
N THR A 29 -7.38 -5.36 21.60
CA THR A 29 -6.24 -4.43 21.72
C THR A 29 -6.49 -3.40 22.84
N ALA A 30 -7.70 -2.81 22.90
CA ALA A 30 -8.07 -1.83 23.93
C ALA A 30 -8.02 -2.42 25.34
N LEU A 31 -8.44 -3.67 25.49
CA LEU A 31 -8.49 -4.40 26.78
C LEU A 31 -7.16 -5.07 27.15
N SER A 32 -6.17 -5.10 26.23
CA SER A 32 -4.89 -5.75 26.49
C SER A 32 -4.14 -5.08 27.65
N THR A 33 -3.77 -5.89 28.63
CA THR A 33 -2.98 -5.49 29.81
C THR A 33 -1.54 -5.98 29.75
N SER A 34 -1.24 -6.90 28.84
CA SER A 34 0.11 -7.47 28.66
C SER A 34 0.49 -7.58 27.19
N LEU A 35 1.78 -7.56 26.92
CA LEU A 35 2.33 -7.76 25.58
C LEU A 35 1.92 -9.11 24.98
N GLY A 36 1.92 -10.17 25.80
CA GLY A 36 1.49 -11.51 25.37
C GLY A 36 0.04 -11.52 24.89
N MET A 37 -0.89 -10.88 25.63
CA MET A 37 -2.27 -10.74 25.21
C MET A 37 -2.40 -9.97 23.89
N LEU A 38 -1.65 -8.88 23.74
CA LEU A 38 -1.63 -8.11 22.51
C LEU A 38 -1.16 -8.93 21.30
N ILE A 39 -0.11 -9.74 21.47
CA ILE A 39 0.40 -10.62 20.41
C ILE A 39 -0.68 -11.64 20.00
N VAL A 40 -1.33 -12.30 20.98
CA VAL A 40 -2.38 -13.28 20.69
C VAL A 40 -3.54 -12.64 19.93
N VAL A 41 -4.00 -11.47 20.38
CA VAL A 41 -5.07 -10.72 19.71
C VAL A 41 -4.69 -10.36 18.28
N ARG A 42 -3.46 -9.90 18.04
CA ARG A 42 -2.97 -9.54 16.71
C ARG A 42 -2.80 -10.75 15.79
N LEU A 43 -2.35 -11.87 16.30
CA LEU A 43 -2.26 -13.12 15.54
C LEU A 43 -3.66 -13.61 15.14
N ALA A 44 -4.59 -13.68 16.09
CA ALA A 44 -5.98 -14.09 15.81
C ALA A 44 -6.63 -13.15 14.77
N ALA A 45 -6.44 -11.85 14.91
CA ALA A 45 -6.93 -10.85 13.95
C ALA A 45 -6.36 -11.06 12.55
N GLY A 46 -5.06 -11.39 12.43
CA GLY A 46 -4.41 -11.61 11.14
C GLY A 46 -5.06 -12.73 10.31
N PHE A 47 -5.57 -13.77 10.97
CA PHE A 47 -6.31 -14.85 10.29
C PHE A 47 -7.68 -14.41 9.77
N MET A 48 -8.31 -13.40 10.38
CA MET A 48 -9.66 -12.96 10.06
C MET A 48 -9.72 -11.73 9.15
N GLN A 49 -8.61 -11.03 8.93
CA GLN A 49 -8.55 -9.78 8.18
C GLN A 49 -8.23 -9.97 6.70
N ALA A 50 -9.26 -10.23 5.86
CA ALA A 50 -9.11 -10.05 4.41
C ALA A 50 -10.31 -9.30 3.80
N ASN A 51 -10.87 -8.36 4.56
CA ASN A 51 -12.10 -7.69 4.20
C ASN A 51 -12.00 -6.92 2.87
N ALA A 52 -10.86 -6.31 2.56
CA ALA A 52 -10.71 -5.47 1.35
C ALA A 52 -10.89 -6.27 0.05
N SER A 53 -10.25 -7.44 -0.08
CA SER A 53 -10.35 -8.25 -1.30
C SER A 53 -11.73 -8.90 -1.44
N VAL A 54 -12.32 -9.34 -0.33
CA VAL A 54 -13.67 -9.93 -0.34
C VAL A 54 -14.72 -8.85 -0.61
N ALA A 55 -14.57 -7.63 -0.07
CA ALA A 55 -15.44 -6.50 -0.36
C ALA A 55 -15.38 -6.07 -1.84
N GLN A 56 -14.20 -6.05 -2.45
CA GLN A 56 -14.05 -5.79 -3.87
C GLN A 56 -14.76 -6.86 -4.70
N ALA A 57 -14.57 -8.14 -4.36
CA ALA A 57 -15.26 -9.25 -5.04
C ALA A 57 -16.79 -9.17 -4.86
N TYR A 58 -17.26 -8.86 -3.65
CA TYR A 58 -18.67 -8.65 -3.36
C TYR A 58 -19.28 -7.56 -4.25
N VAL A 59 -18.62 -6.38 -4.32
CA VAL A 59 -19.07 -5.28 -5.17
C VAL A 59 -19.05 -5.65 -6.65
N ALA A 60 -18.05 -6.44 -7.11
CA ALA A 60 -17.99 -6.93 -8.48
C ALA A 60 -19.16 -7.86 -8.82
N ASP A 61 -19.55 -8.72 -7.85
CA ASP A 61 -20.61 -9.71 -8.06
C ASP A 61 -22.02 -9.09 -8.10
N ILE A 62 -22.26 -8.01 -7.30
CA ILE A 62 -23.58 -7.34 -7.26
C ILE A 62 -23.71 -6.19 -8.25
N THR A 63 -22.64 -5.83 -9.00
CA THR A 63 -22.63 -4.64 -9.85
C THR A 63 -22.59 -5.03 -11.33
N PRO A 64 -23.53 -4.50 -12.17
CA PRO A 64 -23.47 -4.64 -13.61
C PRO A 64 -22.14 -4.12 -14.18
N PRO A 65 -21.59 -4.73 -15.26
CA PRO A 65 -20.28 -4.38 -15.82
C PRO A 65 -20.10 -2.89 -16.09
N GLU A 66 -21.13 -2.21 -16.56
CA GLU A 66 -21.13 -0.79 -16.95
C GLU A 66 -20.92 0.15 -15.74
N GLN A 67 -21.35 -0.27 -14.55
CA GLN A 67 -21.27 0.51 -13.32
C GLN A 67 -20.07 0.15 -12.43
N ARG A 68 -19.35 -0.92 -12.75
CA ARG A 68 -18.23 -1.43 -11.93
C ARG A 68 -17.18 -0.36 -11.69
N ALA A 69 -16.76 0.36 -12.73
CA ALA A 69 -15.73 1.41 -12.61
C ALA A 69 -16.13 2.49 -11.59
N ARG A 70 -17.39 2.94 -11.62
CA ARG A 70 -17.93 3.92 -10.67
C ARG A 70 -17.97 3.39 -9.24
N ARG A 71 -18.40 2.13 -9.04
CA ARG A 71 -18.47 1.50 -7.71
C ARG A 71 -17.09 1.25 -7.11
N PHE A 72 -16.14 0.79 -7.91
CA PHE A 72 -14.75 0.65 -7.47
C PHE A 72 -14.11 2.01 -7.16
N GLY A 73 -14.42 3.05 -7.94
CA GLY A 73 -14.00 4.42 -7.65
C GLY A 73 -14.51 4.89 -6.28
N LEU A 74 -15.77 4.59 -5.94
CA LEU A 74 -16.33 4.91 -4.62
C LEU A 74 -15.64 4.16 -3.49
N LEU A 75 -15.35 2.86 -3.67
CA LEU A 75 -14.54 2.09 -2.69
C LEU A 75 -13.17 2.73 -2.49
N GLY A 76 -12.49 3.11 -3.57
CA GLY A 76 -11.20 3.81 -3.49
C GLY A 76 -11.29 5.14 -2.74
N ALA A 77 -12.36 5.92 -2.98
CA ALA A 77 -12.60 7.17 -2.26
C ALA A 77 -12.83 6.94 -0.75
N MET A 78 -13.57 5.88 -0.38
CA MET A 78 -13.77 5.52 1.03
C MET A 78 -12.46 5.09 1.71
N PHE A 79 -11.61 4.31 1.03
CA PHE A 79 -10.26 4.00 1.52
C PHE A 79 -9.43 5.28 1.73
N GLY A 80 -9.47 6.20 0.78
CA GLY A 80 -8.78 7.49 0.89
C GLY A 80 -9.26 8.32 2.08
N LEU A 81 -10.58 8.41 2.28
CA LEU A 81 -11.16 9.09 3.44
C LEU A 81 -10.75 8.44 4.76
N GLY A 82 -10.78 7.10 4.82
CA GLY A 82 -10.32 6.36 6.00
C GLY A 82 -8.85 6.60 6.30
N PHE A 83 -8.00 6.70 5.27
CA PHE A 83 -6.58 6.97 5.42
C PHE A 83 -6.30 8.41 5.91
N ILE A 84 -7.16 9.35 5.59
CA ILE A 84 -7.07 10.76 6.05
C ILE A 84 -7.63 10.89 7.48
N LEU A 85 -8.86 10.40 7.70
CA LEU A 85 -9.57 10.60 8.96
C LEU A 85 -9.06 9.69 10.09
N GLY A 86 -8.63 8.47 9.75
CA GLY A 86 -8.16 7.48 10.73
C GLY A 86 -7.03 8.01 11.62
N PRO A 87 -5.91 8.48 11.06
CA PRO A 87 -4.82 9.03 11.85
C PRO A 87 -5.19 10.28 12.67
N VAL A 88 -6.06 11.14 12.14
CA VAL A 88 -6.55 12.33 12.89
C VAL A 88 -7.36 11.90 14.11
N MET A 89 -8.33 11.02 13.90
CA MET A 89 -9.13 10.46 15.00
C MET A 89 -8.23 9.72 16.00
N GLY A 90 -7.31 8.90 15.50
CA GLY A 90 -6.33 8.20 16.32
C GLY A 90 -5.44 9.14 17.11
N GLY A 91 -5.00 10.23 16.51
CA GLY A 91 -4.18 11.27 17.16
C GLY A 91 -4.93 12.03 18.26
N ILE A 92 -6.15 12.50 17.95
CA ILE A 92 -6.98 13.27 18.90
C ILE A 92 -7.40 12.38 20.08
N LEU A 93 -7.97 11.21 19.80
CA LEU A 93 -8.43 10.29 20.83
C LEU A 93 -7.27 9.70 21.63
N GLY A 94 -6.15 9.38 20.96
CA GLY A 94 -4.94 8.86 21.58
C GLY A 94 -4.19 9.87 22.45
N ALA A 95 -4.42 11.17 22.24
CA ALA A 95 -3.92 12.22 23.12
C ALA A 95 -4.70 12.29 24.45
N ILE A 96 -5.96 11.83 24.48
CA ILE A 96 -6.78 11.73 25.67
C ILE A 96 -6.43 10.44 26.42
N ASP A 97 -6.53 9.31 25.74
CA ASP A 97 -6.17 7.97 26.22
C ASP A 97 -5.73 7.08 25.05
N LEU A 98 -4.60 6.37 25.20
CA LEU A 98 -4.04 5.51 24.14
C LEU A 98 -4.96 4.33 23.74
N ARG A 99 -5.91 3.96 24.59
CA ARG A 99 -6.88 2.89 24.33
C ARG A 99 -8.15 3.39 23.63
N LEU A 100 -8.47 4.67 23.79
CA LEU A 100 -9.72 5.25 23.28
C LEU A 100 -9.90 5.10 21.77
N PRO A 101 -8.88 5.28 20.90
CA PRO A 101 -8.99 5.02 19.47
C PRO A 101 -9.46 3.60 19.15
N PHE A 102 -8.99 2.62 19.92
CA PHE A 102 -9.35 1.22 19.72
C PHE A 102 -10.79 0.92 20.15
N TYR A 103 -11.28 1.54 21.22
CA TYR A 103 -12.70 1.44 21.60
C TYR A 103 -13.61 2.03 20.53
N VAL A 104 -13.28 3.20 20.02
CA VAL A 104 -14.07 3.85 18.96
C VAL A 104 -14.04 3.02 17.68
N ALA A 105 -12.87 2.55 17.24
CA ALA A 105 -12.74 1.71 16.08
C ALA A 105 -13.48 0.36 16.24
N GLY A 106 -13.43 -0.23 17.44
CA GLY A 106 -14.17 -1.45 17.79
C GLY A 106 -15.68 -1.25 17.71
N THR A 107 -16.17 -0.12 18.21
CA THR A 107 -17.60 0.24 18.15
C THR A 107 -18.05 0.46 16.71
N LEU A 108 -17.25 1.15 15.88
CA LEU A 108 -17.54 1.31 14.46
C LEU A 108 -17.54 -0.04 13.72
N ALA A 109 -16.60 -0.93 14.04
CA ALA A 109 -16.55 -2.28 13.46
C ALA A 109 -17.76 -3.12 13.89
N PHE A 110 -18.21 -3.00 15.16
CA PHE A 110 -19.42 -3.62 15.64
C PHE A 110 -20.66 -3.10 14.92
N ALA A 111 -20.80 -1.78 14.80
CA ALA A 111 -21.93 -1.18 14.07
C ALA A 111 -21.95 -1.65 12.61
N ASN A 112 -20.78 -1.75 11.97
CA ASN A 112 -20.65 -2.28 10.61
C ASN A 112 -21.00 -3.78 10.53
N LEU A 113 -20.64 -4.59 11.52
CA LEU A 113 -21.04 -6.00 11.62
C LEU A 113 -22.57 -6.14 11.73
N VAL A 114 -23.20 -5.37 12.61
CA VAL A 114 -24.66 -5.35 12.81
C VAL A 114 -25.35 -4.91 11.52
N TYR A 115 -24.92 -3.80 10.92
CA TYR A 115 -25.43 -3.32 9.65
C TYR A 115 -25.29 -4.38 8.55
N GLY A 116 -24.09 -4.97 8.41
CA GLY A 116 -23.82 -6.02 7.43
C GLY A 116 -24.68 -7.26 7.64
N PHE A 117 -24.95 -7.64 8.90
CA PHE A 117 -25.79 -8.79 9.20
C PHE A 117 -27.25 -8.61 8.73
N PHE A 118 -27.82 -7.41 8.89
CA PHE A 118 -29.20 -7.14 8.51
C PHE A 118 -29.39 -6.72 7.05
N VAL A 119 -28.40 -6.03 6.46
CA VAL A 119 -28.58 -5.34 5.17
C VAL A 119 -27.86 -6.04 4.02
N LEU A 120 -26.74 -6.75 4.24
CA LEU A 120 -25.99 -7.37 3.14
C LEU A 120 -26.68 -8.66 2.65
N PRO A 121 -27.16 -8.72 1.39
CA PRO A 121 -27.59 -9.98 0.77
C PRO A 121 -26.37 -10.85 0.42
N GLU A 122 -26.60 -12.15 0.17
CA GLU A 122 -25.54 -13.00 -0.39
C GLU A 122 -25.32 -12.64 -1.87
N ALA A 123 -24.09 -12.33 -2.23
CA ALA A 123 -23.74 -11.93 -3.60
C ALA A 123 -23.37 -13.11 -4.51
N LEU A 124 -22.96 -14.24 -3.92
CA LEU A 124 -22.51 -15.42 -4.67
C LEU A 124 -23.53 -16.57 -4.55
N PRO A 125 -24.35 -16.81 -5.60
CA PRO A 125 -25.30 -17.94 -5.64
C PRO A 125 -24.59 -19.28 -5.46
N LEU A 126 -25.30 -20.28 -4.91
CA LEU A 126 -24.75 -21.60 -4.63
C LEU A 126 -24.16 -22.27 -5.87
N GLU A 127 -24.77 -22.05 -7.03
CA GLU A 127 -24.38 -22.63 -8.33
C GLU A 127 -23.05 -22.09 -8.86
N ARG A 128 -22.63 -20.90 -8.41
CA ARG A 128 -21.38 -20.25 -8.82
C ARG A 128 -20.25 -20.44 -7.83
N ARG A 129 -20.48 -21.15 -6.71
CA ARG A 129 -19.46 -21.43 -5.70
C ARG A 129 -18.43 -22.41 -6.24
N GLN A 130 -17.15 -22.14 -6.00
CA GLN A 130 -16.06 -22.99 -6.46
C GLN A 130 -15.52 -23.88 -5.34
N PRO A 131 -15.09 -25.13 -5.66
CA PRO A 131 -14.43 -25.98 -4.70
C PRO A 131 -13.09 -25.36 -4.27
N TRP A 132 -12.66 -25.67 -3.04
CA TRP A 132 -11.39 -25.20 -2.49
C TRP A 132 -10.20 -25.66 -3.34
N ASN A 133 -9.38 -24.71 -3.78
CA ASN A 133 -8.16 -25.00 -4.54
C ASN A 133 -6.91 -24.50 -3.80
N TRP A 134 -6.21 -25.42 -3.15
CA TRP A 134 -4.96 -25.14 -2.45
C TRP A 134 -3.85 -24.59 -3.36
N ARG A 135 -3.84 -24.98 -4.64
CA ARG A 135 -2.82 -24.50 -5.59
C ARG A 135 -3.00 -23.03 -5.96
N ALA A 136 -4.23 -22.55 -6.01
CA ALA A 136 -4.54 -21.14 -6.26
C ALA A 136 -4.19 -20.25 -5.05
N ALA A 137 -4.12 -20.82 -3.84
CA ALA A 137 -3.83 -20.13 -2.59
C ALA A 137 -2.31 -20.10 -2.26
N ASN A 138 -1.44 -20.64 -3.12
CA ASN A 138 -0.01 -20.77 -2.83
C ASN A 138 0.75 -19.46 -3.15
N PRO A 139 1.21 -18.68 -2.14
CA PRO A 139 1.96 -17.43 -2.34
C PRO A 139 3.33 -17.66 -3.02
N VAL A 140 3.94 -18.85 -2.82
CA VAL A 140 5.22 -19.19 -3.43
C VAL A 140 5.09 -19.37 -4.95
N ALA A 141 3.96 -19.89 -5.43
CA ALA A 141 3.69 -20.01 -6.87
C ALA A 141 3.57 -18.62 -7.53
N SER A 142 2.98 -17.65 -6.84
CA SER A 142 2.89 -16.26 -7.29
C SER A 142 4.28 -15.60 -7.37
N LEU A 143 5.14 -15.84 -6.38
CA LEU A 143 6.53 -15.35 -6.37
C LEU A 143 7.39 -16.02 -7.46
N LYS A 144 7.25 -17.33 -7.69
CA LYS A 144 7.94 -18.02 -8.81
C LYS A 144 7.48 -17.50 -10.17
N ALA A 145 6.21 -17.13 -10.32
CA ALA A 145 5.70 -16.53 -11.53
C ALA A 145 6.34 -15.18 -11.88
N LEU A 146 6.86 -14.43 -10.86
CA LEU A 146 7.64 -13.21 -11.04
C LEU A 146 8.95 -13.45 -11.79
N GLY A 147 9.66 -14.53 -11.46
CA GLY A 147 10.90 -14.90 -12.13
C GLY A 147 10.74 -15.26 -13.61
N ALA A 148 9.52 -15.60 -14.04
CA ALA A 148 9.22 -15.99 -15.43
C ALA A 148 8.80 -14.81 -16.32
N LEU A 149 8.68 -13.59 -15.80
CA LEU A 149 8.31 -12.39 -16.57
C LEU A 149 9.57 -11.78 -17.22
N GLU A 150 9.92 -12.26 -18.41
CA GLU A 150 11.01 -11.67 -19.20
C GLU A 150 10.65 -10.24 -19.62
N GLY A 151 11.60 -9.30 -19.46
CA GLY A 151 11.42 -7.88 -19.80
C GLY A 151 10.82 -6.99 -18.70
N VAL A 152 10.15 -7.55 -17.67
CA VAL A 152 9.54 -6.79 -16.57
C VAL A 152 10.34 -6.92 -15.25
N ARG A 153 11.32 -7.82 -15.20
CA ARG A 153 12.16 -8.05 -14.00
C ARG A 153 12.71 -6.77 -13.34
N PRO A 154 13.26 -5.79 -14.09
CA PRO A 154 13.76 -4.57 -13.45
C PRO A 154 12.67 -3.75 -12.78
N LEU A 155 11.47 -3.66 -13.39
CA LEU A 155 10.33 -2.95 -12.78
C LEU A 155 9.82 -3.65 -11.52
N VAL A 156 9.86 -4.98 -11.50
CA VAL A 156 9.53 -5.79 -10.32
C VAL A 156 10.50 -5.49 -9.17
N ALA A 157 11.81 -5.38 -9.46
CA ALA A 157 12.81 -4.99 -8.47
C ALA A 157 12.59 -3.55 -7.97
N VAL A 158 12.23 -2.62 -8.85
CA VAL A 158 11.85 -1.24 -8.48
C VAL A 158 10.66 -1.25 -7.51
N VAL A 159 9.60 -2.02 -7.82
CA VAL A 159 8.44 -2.15 -6.92
C VAL A 159 8.85 -2.71 -5.57
N MET A 160 9.68 -3.76 -5.55
CA MET A 160 10.11 -4.40 -4.30
C MET A 160 10.89 -3.42 -3.40
N LEU A 161 11.87 -2.71 -3.97
CA LEU A 161 12.67 -1.74 -3.23
C LEU A 161 11.83 -0.55 -2.74
N ALA A 162 10.97 -0.01 -3.61
CA ALA A 162 10.08 1.10 -3.25
C ALA A 162 9.06 0.69 -2.18
N SER A 163 8.44 -0.49 -2.30
CA SER A 163 7.49 -1.01 -1.31
C SER A 163 8.18 -1.30 0.02
N LEU A 164 9.37 -1.88 0.01
CA LEU A 164 10.14 -2.13 1.23
C LEU A 164 10.49 -0.82 1.94
N ALA A 165 10.95 0.20 1.20
CA ALA A 165 11.19 1.53 1.75
C ALA A 165 9.92 2.15 2.35
N GLN A 166 8.80 2.08 1.63
CA GLN A 166 7.51 2.62 2.06
C GLN A 166 7.00 1.95 3.34
N PHE A 167 7.00 0.62 3.42
CA PHE A 167 6.53 -0.10 4.61
C PHE A 167 7.48 0.06 5.80
N THR A 168 8.81 0.15 5.55
CA THR A 168 9.79 0.49 6.59
C THR A 168 9.54 1.89 7.14
N LEU A 169 9.29 2.88 6.28
CA LEU A 169 8.90 4.24 6.70
C LEU A 169 7.65 4.19 7.61
N HIS A 170 6.58 3.52 7.17
CA HIS A 170 5.35 3.44 7.95
C HIS A 170 5.56 2.80 9.32
N THR A 171 6.42 1.79 9.40
CA THR A 171 6.72 1.10 10.66
C THR A 171 7.55 1.96 11.61
N THR A 172 8.45 2.80 11.06
CA THR A 172 9.39 3.59 11.86
C THR A 172 8.87 4.98 12.22
N TRP A 173 7.90 5.53 11.48
CA TRP A 173 7.48 6.92 11.55
C TRP A 173 7.19 7.40 12.97
N VAL A 174 6.28 6.73 13.69
CA VAL A 174 5.82 7.15 15.01
C VAL A 174 6.96 7.12 16.03
N LEU A 175 7.75 6.05 16.06
CA LEU A 175 8.86 5.91 16.99
C LEU A 175 9.99 6.88 16.68
N TYR A 176 10.30 7.07 15.39
CA TYR A 176 11.29 8.04 14.94
C TYR A 176 10.92 9.46 15.37
N THR A 177 9.70 9.90 15.11
CA THR A 177 9.24 11.25 15.45
C THR A 177 9.17 11.45 16.95
N GLN A 178 8.86 10.40 17.72
CA GLN A 178 8.92 10.42 19.18
C GLN A 178 10.36 10.56 19.67
N PHE A 179 11.30 9.77 19.14
CA PHE A 179 12.71 9.84 19.57
C PHE A 179 13.37 11.16 19.19
N LYS A 180 13.08 11.69 18.00
CA LYS A 180 13.76 12.87 17.46
C LYS A 180 13.14 14.19 17.91
N PHE A 181 11.80 14.26 17.96
CA PHE A 181 11.08 15.52 18.21
C PHE A 181 10.21 15.47 19.47
N GLY A 182 10.12 14.31 20.16
CA GLY A 182 9.22 14.15 21.30
C GLY A 182 7.72 14.18 20.93
N TRP A 183 7.38 13.83 19.67
CA TRP A 183 5.99 13.88 19.23
C TRP A 183 5.11 12.86 19.94
N GLY A 184 3.96 13.32 20.39
CA GLY A 184 2.90 12.47 20.90
C GLY A 184 1.90 12.02 19.81
N PRO A 185 0.81 11.36 20.23
CA PRO A 185 -0.23 10.89 19.31
C PRO A 185 -0.83 12.00 18.43
N LEU A 186 -1.06 13.17 19.00
CA LEU A 186 -1.68 14.30 18.30
C LEU A 186 -0.84 14.80 17.13
N GLN A 187 0.46 15.05 17.36
CA GLN A 187 1.39 15.50 16.30
C GLN A 187 1.54 14.44 15.21
N ASN A 188 1.64 13.18 15.61
CA ASN A 188 1.66 12.05 14.67
C ASN A 188 0.37 11.97 13.86
N GLY A 189 -0.80 12.16 14.46
CA GLY A 189 -2.09 12.21 13.78
C GLY A 189 -2.12 13.29 12.70
N TRP A 190 -1.69 14.52 13.03
CA TRP A 190 -1.62 15.62 12.07
C TRP A 190 -0.62 15.39 10.95
N SER A 191 0.53 14.77 11.23
CA SER A 191 1.51 14.45 10.18
C SER A 191 0.96 13.44 9.19
N MET A 192 0.26 12.40 9.66
CA MET A 192 -0.40 11.42 8.79
C MET A 192 -1.58 12.03 8.01
N PHE A 193 -2.30 12.97 8.61
CA PHE A 193 -3.30 13.78 7.89
C PHE A 193 -2.67 14.55 6.72
N ALA A 194 -1.54 15.22 6.97
CA ALA A 194 -0.82 15.94 5.91
C ALA A 194 -0.39 15.00 4.77
N VAL A 195 0.11 13.80 5.09
CA VAL A 195 0.42 12.75 4.09
C VAL A 195 -0.85 12.36 3.31
N GLY A 196 -1.95 12.07 4.00
CA GLY A 196 -3.21 11.69 3.38
C GLY A 196 -3.79 12.78 2.49
N LEU A 197 -3.78 14.03 2.96
CA LEU A 197 -4.25 15.19 2.19
C LEU A 197 -3.40 15.42 0.94
N THR A 198 -2.06 15.42 1.07
CA THR A 198 -1.16 15.57 -0.08
C THR A 198 -1.35 14.44 -1.08
N SER A 199 -1.49 13.20 -0.58
CA SER A 199 -1.78 12.03 -1.42
C SER A 199 -3.10 12.18 -2.18
N ALA A 200 -4.17 12.64 -1.52
CA ALA A 200 -5.47 12.86 -2.14
C ALA A 200 -5.43 13.96 -3.21
N VAL A 201 -4.76 15.08 -2.94
CA VAL A 201 -4.58 16.17 -3.92
C VAL A 201 -3.78 15.68 -5.12
N VAL A 202 -2.69 14.95 -4.89
CA VAL A 202 -1.86 14.45 -5.99
C VAL A 202 -2.60 13.39 -6.80
N GLN A 203 -3.15 12.38 -6.17
CA GLN A 203 -3.81 11.27 -6.87
C GLN A 203 -5.15 11.67 -7.49
N GLY A 204 -5.92 12.53 -6.82
CA GLY A 204 -7.23 12.99 -7.30
C GLY A 204 -7.17 14.12 -8.34
N GLY A 205 -6.14 14.98 -8.30
CA GLY A 205 -6.05 16.15 -9.14
C GLY A 205 -4.84 16.18 -10.07
N LEU A 206 -3.63 16.01 -9.54
CA LEU A 206 -2.39 16.28 -10.27
C LEU A 206 -1.89 15.08 -11.08
N LEU A 207 -2.12 13.86 -10.61
CA LEU A 207 -1.56 12.64 -11.21
C LEU A 207 -1.94 12.48 -12.69
N GLY A 208 -3.21 12.70 -13.03
CA GLY A 208 -3.68 12.63 -14.42
C GLY A 208 -3.00 13.64 -15.32
N TRP A 209 -2.77 14.86 -14.84
CA TRP A 209 -2.02 15.88 -15.55
C TRP A 209 -0.54 15.51 -15.68
N MET A 210 0.09 15.04 -14.60
CA MET A 210 1.49 14.58 -14.60
C MET A 210 1.73 13.45 -15.60
N LEU A 211 0.85 12.45 -15.60
CA LEU A 211 0.98 11.31 -16.52
C LEU A 211 0.77 11.71 -18.00
N ARG A 212 -0.14 12.63 -18.27
CA ARG A 212 -0.36 13.14 -19.64
C ARG A 212 0.79 14.02 -20.13
N ARG A 213 1.36 14.88 -19.27
CA ARG A 213 2.41 15.83 -19.65
C ARG A 213 3.81 15.24 -19.65
N LEU A 214 4.14 14.44 -18.63
CA LEU A 214 5.48 13.90 -18.43
C LEU A 214 5.61 12.45 -18.93
N GLY A 215 4.51 11.70 -18.96
CA GLY A 215 4.51 10.26 -19.22
C GLY A 215 4.85 9.45 -17.96
N ALA A 216 4.43 8.18 -17.93
CA ALA A 216 4.60 7.29 -16.77
C ALA A 216 6.08 7.07 -16.41
N GLU A 217 6.95 6.93 -17.40
CA GLU A 217 8.38 6.68 -17.19
C GLU A 217 9.08 7.84 -16.46
N ARG A 218 8.82 9.08 -16.88
CA ARG A 218 9.41 10.26 -16.23
C ARG A 218 8.82 10.48 -14.85
N VAL A 219 7.50 10.31 -14.67
CA VAL A 219 6.86 10.41 -13.36
C VAL A 219 7.44 9.38 -12.40
N ALA A 220 7.67 8.13 -12.82
CA ALA A 220 8.28 7.10 -12.00
C ALA A 220 9.72 7.47 -11.59
N VAL A 221 10.57 7.84 -12.56
CA VAL A 221 11.99 8.18 -12.27
C VAL A 221 12.09 9.42 -11.39
N TRP A 222 11.46 10.53 -11.77
CA TRP A 222 11.54 11.78 -11.01
C TRP A 222 10.85 11.66 -9.64
N GLY A 223 9.79 10.87 -9.55
CA GLY A 223 9.11 10.59 -8.29
C GLY A 223 9.97 9.77 -7.33
N LEU A 224 10.69 8.75 -7.82
CA LEU A 224 11.65 7.98 -7.02
C LEU A 224 12.81 8.86 -6.55
N MET A 225 13.36 9.72 -7.41
CA MET A 225 14.41 10.68 -7.05
C MET A 225 13.92 11.69 -6.00
N SER A 226 12.73 12.27 -6.20
CA SER A 226 12.09 13.15 -5.24
C SER A 226 11.90 12.48 -3.89
N SER A 227 11.41 11.23 -3.87
CA SER A 227 11.24 10.45 -2.65
C SER A 227 12.58 10.13 -1.98
N THR A 228 13.63 9.83 -2.76
CA THR A 228 14.98 9.63 -2.21
C THR A 228 15.45 10.87 -1.44
N VAL A 229 15.31 12.05 -2.05
CA VAL A 229 15.66 13.32 -1.42
C VAL A 229 14.79 13.60 -0.20
N ALA A 230 13.47 13.39 -0.30
CA ALA A 230 12.54 13.59 0.80
C ALA A 230 12.89 12.72 2.02
N TYR A 231 13.23 11.45 1.80
CA TYR A 231 13.59 10.55 2.89
C TYR A 231 14.94 10.92 3.53
N LEU A 232 15.92 11.36 2.74
CA LEU A 232 17.17 11.92 3.28
C LEU A 232 16.89 13.15 4.15
N LEU A 233 16.07 14.08 3.64
CA LEU A 233 15.71 15.29 4.37
C LEU A 233 14.92 14.99 5.65
N TRP A 234 14.01 14.02 5.64
CA TRP A 234 13.34 13.57 6.87
C TRP A 234 14.33 13.05 7.90
N GLY A 235 15.33 12.25 7.49
CA GLY A 235 16.38 11.76 8.39
C GLY A 235 17.23 12.89 8.97
N LEU A 236 17.51 13.94 8.20
CA LEU A 236 18.32 15.11 8.58
C LEU A 236 17.52 16.21 9.29
N ALA A 237 16.17 16.15 9.26
CA ALA A 237 15.32 17.19 9.85
C ALA A 237 15.66 17.41 11.32
N THR A 238 15.85 18.67 11.71
CA THR A 238 16.17 19.09 13.09
C THR A 238 14.95 19.60 13.84
N GLN A 239 13.89 19.98 13.12
CA GLN A 239 12.66 20.53 13.69
C GLN A 239 11.44 19.85 13.11
N GLY A 240 10.41 19.65 13.93
CA GLY A 240 9.21 18.92 13.54
C GLY A 240 8.42 19.54 12.38
N TRP A 241 8.39 20.86 12.25
CA TRP A 241 7.70 21.53 11.14
C TRP A 241 8.30 21.17 9.76
N MET A 242 9.61 20.85 9.71
CA MET A 242 10.28 20.45 8.46
C MET A 242 9.65 19.18 7.88
N MET A 243 9.14 18.28 8.72
CA MET A 243 8.45 17.07 8.29
C MET A 243 7.25 17.40 7.37
N TYR A 244 6.44 18.40 7.75
CA TYR A 244 5.28 18.84 6.97
C TYR A 244 5.68 19.47 5.63
N VAL A 245 6.70 20.32 5.64
CA VAL A 245 7.21 20.97 4.41
C VAL A 245 7.70 19.91 3.42
N ILE A 246 8.47 18.92 3.90
CA ILE A 246 8.98 17.86 3.05
C ILE A 246 7.84 17.00 2.51
N ILE A 247 6.79 16.70 3.31
CA ILE A 247 5.58 16.01 2.84
C ILE A 247 4.95 16.79 1.68
N ALA A 248 4.74 18.10 1.86
CA ALA A 248 4.12 18.96 0.86
C ALA A 248 4.97 19.10 -0.42
N CYS A 249 6.30 19.10 -0.31
CA CYS A 249 7.22 19.20 -1.45
C CYS A 249 7.37 17.87 -2.23
N ASN A 250 7.11 16.72 -1.62
CA ASN A 250 7.28 15.41 -2.26
C ASN A 250 6.11 15.01 -3.18
N VAL A 251 5.54 15.95 -3.91
CA VAL A 251 4.38 15.75 -4.81
C VAL A 251 4.61 14.63 -5.83
N LEU A 252 5.80 14.61 -6.46
CA LEU A 252 6.15 13.58 -7.46
C LEU A 252 6.24 12.19 -6.85
N GLY A 253 6.68 12.08 -5.60
CA GLY A 253 6.80 10.81 -4.88
C GLY A 253 5.45 10.11 -4.69
N PHE A 254 4.38 10.86 -4.47
CA PHE A 254 3.02 10.28 -4.36
C PHE A 254 2.49 9.70 -5.68
N GLY A 255 3.09 10.06 -6.81
CA GLY A 255 2.74 9.51 -8.13
C GLY A 255 3.46 8.21 -8.50
N VAL A 256 4.53 7.83 -7.79
CA VAL A 256 5.41 6.71 -8.15
C VAL A 256 4.65 5.39 -8.31
N THR A 257 3.85 5.02 -7.31
CA THR A 257 3.12 3.73 -7.32
C THR A 257 2.22 3.60 -8.54
N ALA A 258 1.45 4.64 -8.85
CA ALA A 258 0.55 4.64 -10.01
C ALA A 258 1.33 4.62 -11.34
N ALA A 259 2.43 5.38 -11.43
CA ALA A 259 3.27 5.41 -12.62
C ALA A 259 3.93 4.05 -12.89
N VAL A 260 4.52 3.42 -11.86
CA VAL A 260 5.16 2.10 -12.00
C VAL A 260 4.12 1.02 -12.30
N GLN A 261 2.95 1.04 -11.66
CA GLN A 261 1.85 0.11 -11.98
C GLN A 261 1.38 0.27 -13.43
N SER A 262 1.27 1.50 -13.94
CA SER A 262 0.95 1.78 -15.35
C SER A 262 2.01 1.21 -16.29
N MET A 263 3.30 1.40 -15.97
CA MET A 263 4.41 0.84 -16.77
C MET A 263 4.38 -0.70 -16.80
N ILE A 264 4.12 -1.34 -15.68
CA ILE A 264 4.00 -2.80 -15.57
C ILE A 264 2.79 -3.29 -16.36
N SER A 265 1.64 -2.64 -16.22
CA SER A 265 0.42 -3.00 -16.94
C SER A 265 0.60 -2.89 -18.46
N ASN A 266 1.29 -1.83 -18.92
CA ASN A 266 1.57 -1.62 -20.35
C ASN A 266 2.65 -2.55 -20.93
N ALA A 267 3.49 -3.12 -20.06
CA ALA A 267 4.53 -4.08 -20.48
C ALA A 267 4.05 -5.54 -20.43
N ALA A 268 2.94 -5.80 -19.76
CA ALA A 268 2.34 -7.13 -19.65
C ALA A 268 1.31 -7.36 -20.77
N ASP A 269 1.38 -8.51 -21.45
CA ASP A 269 0.34 -8.93 -22.37
C ASP A 269 -0.98 -9.15 -21.63
N SER A 270 -2.12 -8.99 -22.32
CA SER A 270 -3.46 -9.19 -21.76
C SER A 270 -3.64 -10.58 -21.11
N ARG A 271 -2.93 -11.60 -21.58
CA ARG A 271 -2.92 -12.96 -21.02
C ARG A 271 -2.12 -13.08 -19.71
N THR A 272 -1.12 -12.22 -19.51
CA THR A 272 -0.20 -12.27 -18.36
C THR A 272 -0.49 -11.20 -17.31
N GLN A 273 -1.37 -10.22 -17.63
CA GLN A 273 -1.68 -9.07 -16.78
C GLN A 273 -2.14 -9.46 -15.37
N GLY A 274 -3.03 -10.45 -15.26
CA GLY A 274 -3.51 -10.95 -13.96
C GLY A 274 -2.39 -11.56 -13.11
N ARG A 275 -1.48 -12.34 -13.74
CA ARG A 275 -0.31 -12.92 -13.07
C ARG A 275 0.65 -11.83 -12.61
N THR A 276 0.86 -10.81 -13.42
CA THR A 276 1.76 -9.69 -13.13
C THR A 276 1.23 -8.84 -11.96
N MET A 277 -0.07 -8.52 -11.96
CA MET A 277 -0.69 -7.79 -10.85
C MET A 277 -0.74 -8.61 -9.56
N GLY A 278 -0.99 -9.91 -9.65
CA GLY A 278 -0.88 -10.83 -8.51
C GLY A 278 0.53 -10.88 -7.93
N ALA A 279 1.53 -10.82 -8.79
CA ALA A 279 2.92 -10.78 -8.44
C ALA A 279 3.32 -9.48 -7.70
N VAL A 280 2.88 -8.32 -8.18
CA VAL A 280 3.05 -7.02 -7.49
C VAL A 280 2.40 -7.05 -6.11
N SER A 281 1.19 -7.60 -6.01
CA SER A 281 0.50 -7.77 -4.73
C SER A 281 1.28 -8.69 -3.77
N GLY A 282 1.87 -9.78 -4.28
CA GLY A 282 2.74 -10.67 -3.51
C GLY A 282 3.99 -9.97 -2.97
N ILE A 283 4.62 -9.10 -3.77
CA ILE A 283 5.77 -8.28 -3.34
C ILE A 283 5.36 -7.33 -2.22
N ASN A 284 4.23 -6.65 -2.35
CA ASN A 284 3.74 -5.75 -1.31
C ASN A 284 3.48 -6.50 0.00
N SER A 285 2.89 -7.69 -0.07
CA SER A 285 2.68 -8.55 1.09
C SER A 285 3.99 -8.98 1.74
N LEU A 286 4.99 -9.39 0.93
CA LEU A 286 6.31 -9.75 1.42
C LEU A 286 7.01 -8.54 2.06
N SER A 287 6.96 -7.37 1.44
CA SER A 287 7.53 -6.14 1.97
C SER A 287 6.89 -5.73 3.30
N THR A 288 5.58 -5.94 3.47
CA THR A 288 4.88 -5.69 4.74
C THR A 288 5.40 -6.58 5.88
N VAL A 289 5.78 -7.83 5.57
CA VAL A 289 6.36 -8.76 6.56
C VAL A 289 7.83 -8.43 6.85
N LEU A 290 8.61 -8.11 5.82
CA LEU A 290 10.05 -7.85 5.96
C LEU A 290 10.35 -6.48 6.59
N ALA A 291 9.51 -5.48 6.32
CA ALA A 291 9.76 -4.11 6.76
C ALA A 291 9.92 -3.99 8.30
N PRO A 292 9.04 -4.54 9.15
CA PRO A 292 9.24 -4.50 10.60
C PRO A 292 10.51 -5.23 11.06
N MET A 293 10.90 -6.32 10.39
CA MET A 293 12.12 -7.08 10.73
C MET A 293 13.39 -6.28 10.46
N ILE A 294 13.35 -5.35 9.50
CA ILE A 294 14.45 -4.42 9.19
C ILE A 294 14.35 -3.16 10.06
N ALA A 295 13.13 -2.63 10.20
CA ALA A 295 12.86 -1.39 10.91
C ALA A 295 13.19 -1.48 12.41
N ALA A 296 12.84 -2.59 13.07
CA ALA A 296 13.02 -2.74 14.50
C ALA A 296 14.51 -2.71 14.92
N PRO A 297 15.44 -3.48 14.31
CA PRO A 297 16.86 -3.37 14.62
C PRO A 297 17.43 -1.96 14.39
N LEU A 298 17.04 -1.31 13.29
CA LEU A 298 17.50 0.05 12.98
C LEU A 298 17.03 1.06 14.03
N LEU A 299 15.80 0.92 14.54
CA LEU A 299 15.29 1.77 15.61
C LEU A 299 15.99 1.50 16.95
N VAL A 300 16.23 0.22 17.28
CA VAL A 300 16.95 -0.15 18.51
C VAL A 300 18.36 0.42 18.53
N MET A 301 19.06 0.40 17.40
CA MET A 301 20.42 0.95 17.27
C MET A 301 20.49 2.44 17.62
N VAL A 302 19.41 3.19 17.44
CA VAL A 302 19.38 4.64 17.59
C VAL A 302 18.53 5.14 18.77
N SER A 303 17.80 4.24 19.44
CA SER A 303 16.87 4.58 20.53
C SER A 303 17.52 5.18 21.76
N HIS A 304 18.81 4.91 21.96
CA HIS A 304 19.61 5.41 23.11
C HIS A 304 20.31 6.74 22.83
N LEU A 305 20.21 7.25 21.59
CA LEU A 305 20.87 8.51 21.22
C LEU A 305 20.10 9.73 21.74
N PRO A 306 20.79 10.83 22.08
CA PRO A 306 20.14 12.05 22.53
C PRO A 306 19.30 12.67 21.42
N GLN A 307 18.21 13.34 21.81
CA GLN A 307 17.35 14.06 20.88
C GLN A 307 18.18 15.06 20.05
N GLY A 308 17.92 15.10 18.74
CA GLY A 308 18.67 15.95 17.81
C GLY A 308 19.87 15.30 17.14
N ASP A 309 20.34 14.13 17.59
CA ASP A 309 21.41 13.41 16.91
C ASP A 309 20.95 13.01 15.49
N TRP A 310 21.79 13.31 14.49
CA TRP A 310 21.49 12.98 13.08
C TRP A 310 21.39 11.48 12.84
N ARG A 311 22.07 10.65 13.64
CA ARG A 311 22.06 9.20 13.53
C ARG A 311 20.67 8.59 13.83
N ILE A 312 19.79 9.30 14.55
CA ILE A 312 18.40 8.88 14.72
C ILE A 312 17.69 8.70 13.38
N GLY A 313 18.13 9.43 12.34
CA GLY A 313 17.66 9.32 10.96
C GLY A 313 18.03 8.01 10.22
N THR A 314 18.83 7.11 10.81
CA THR A 314 19.31 5.87 10.16
C THR A 314 18.23 5.06 9.44
N PRO A 315 17.02 4.83 9.99
CA PRO A 315 15.96 4.13 9.25
C PRO A 315 15.56 4.85 7.95
N PHE A 316 15.58 6.19 7.97
CA PHE A 316 15.23 7.00 6.79
C PHE A 316 16.36 7.02 5.76
N TYR A 317 17.62 7.04 6.20
CA TYR A 317 18.77 6.92 5.30
C TYR A 317 18.79 5.56 4.61
N PHE A 318 18.46 4.49 5.33
CA PHE A 318 18.29 3.16 4.74
C PHE A 318 17.18 3.15 3.68
N CYS A 319 16.01 3.72 3.98
CA CYS A 319 14.91 3.84 3.02
C CYS A 319 15.33 4.68 1.79
N ALA A 320 16.05 5.79 1.99
CA ALA A 320 16.57 6.60 0.91
C ALA A 320 17.55 5.83 0.01
N LEU A 321 18.40 4.97 0.59
CA LEU A 321 19.30 4.08 -0.16
C LEU A 321 18.51 3.10 -1.04
N LEU A 322 17.46 2.48 -0.50
CA LEU A 322 16.58 1.60 -1.28
C LEU A 322 15.90 2.34 -2.44
N LEU A 323 15.42 3.56 -2.20
CA LEU A 323 14.80 4.41 -3.24
C LEU A 323 15.82 4.90 -4.26
N ALA A 324 17.05 5.20 -3.86
CA ALA A 324 18.15 5.53 -4.77
C ALA A 324 18.47 4.34 -5.70
N ALA A 325 18.58 3.14 -5.14
CA ALA A 325 18.77 1.92 -5.93
C ALA A 325 17.59 1.67 -6.90
N ALA A 326 16.36 1.86 -6.44
CA ALA A 326 15.16 1.80 -7.28
C ALA A 326 15.19 2.85 -8.40
N SER A 327 15.65 4.07 -8.11
CA SER A 327 15.80 5.15 -9.10
C SER A 327 16.80 4.77 -10.19
N VAL A 328 17.96 4.23 -9.81
CA VAL A 328 18.99 3.77 -10.76
C VAL A 328 18.44 2.68 -11.66
N LEU A 329 17.76 1.67 -11.09
CA LEU A 329 17.16 0.58 -11.86
C LEU A 329 16.08 1.11 -12.82
N ALA A 330 15.24 2.05 -12.39
CA ALA A 330 14.22 2.66 -13.23
C ALA A 330 14.85 3.45 -14.40
N ILE A 331 15.91 4.22 -14.14
CA ILE A 331 16.66 4.96 -15.19
C ILE A 331 17.27 3.99 -16.20
N LEU A 332 17.93 2.93 -15.74
CA LEU A 332 18.54 1.93 -16.62
C LEU A 332 17.50 1.25 -17.49
N PHE A 333 16.35 0.89 -16.91
CA PHE A 333 15.23 0.29 -17.64
C PHE A 333 14.71 1.21 -18.76
N VAL A 334 14.44 2.48 -18.42
CA VAL A 334 13.93 3.47 -19.38
C VAL A 334 14.94 3.69 -20.53
N ARG A 335 16.24 3.81 -20.21
CA ARG A 335 17.30 3.95 -21.22
C ARG A 335 17.41 2.74 -22.15
N GLN A 336 17.33 1.52 -21.60
CA GLN A 336 17.39 0.29 -22.41
C GLN A 336 16.20 0.19 -23.35
N ARG A 337 15.00 0.58 -22.89
CA ARG A 337 13.79 0.60 -23.71
C ARG A 337 13.88 1.61 -24.84
N GLY A 338 14.40 2.81 -24.58
CA GLY A 338 14.63 3.84 -25.61
C GLY A 338 15.57 3.36 -26.71
N ARG A 339 16.72 2.76 -26.34
CA ARG A 339 17.68 2.19 -27.29
C ARG A 339 17.10 1.05 -28.15
N ARG A 340 16.24 0.20 -27.57
CA ARG A 340 15.55 -0.86 -28.33
C ARG A 340 14.54 -0.31 -29.32
N ALA A 341 13.85 0.78 -28.96
CA ALA A 341 12.91 1.45 -29.86
C ALA A 341 13.62 2.14 -31.03
N GLU A 342 14.78 2.74 -30.79
CA GLU A 342 15.63 3.35 -31.83
C GLU A 342 16.27 2.32 -32.75
N GLY A 343 16.70 1.14 -32.23
CA GLY A 343 17.29 0.04 -32.98
C GLY A 343 16.29 -0.78 -33.82
N ALA A 344 15.01 -0.71 -33.47
CA ALA A 344 13.92 -1.29 -34.26
C ALA A 344 13.41 -0.25 -35.29
N GLY A 345 14.25 0.16 -36.25
CA GLY A 345 13.92 1.16 -37.26
C GLY A 345 12.49 1.05 -37.85
N PRO A 346 11.97 2.05 -38.55
CA PRO A 346 10.58 2.08 -38.98
C PRO A 346 10.30 0.80 -39.80
N ARG A 347 9.39 -0.04 -39.27
CA ARG A 347 8.89 -1.19 -40.03
C ARG A 347 8.37 -0.62 -41.35
N ALA A 348 9.08 -0.93 -42.42
CA ALA A 348 8.64 -0.62 -43.77
C ALA A 348 7.17 -1.08 -43.88
N GLN A 349 6.26 -0.14 -44.01
CA GLN A 349 4.91 -0.44 -44.47
C GLN A 349 5.08 -1.10 -45.80
N SER A 350 4.91 -2.43 -45.88
CA SER A 350 4.78 -3.10 -47.17
C SER A 350 3.62 -2.43 -47.90
N PRO A 351 3.84 -1.93 -49.14
CA PRO A 351 2.75 -1.43 -49.96
C PRO A 351 1.80 -2.60 -50.17
N ILE A 352 0.55 -2.45 -49.68
CA ILE A 352 -0.55 -3.32 -50.03
C ILE A 352 -0.66 -3.19 -51.57
N GLY A 353 -0.33 -4.28 -52.25
CA GLY A 353 -0.39 -4.39 -53.69
C GLY A 353 -1.79 -4.02 -54.19
N ALA A 354 -1.82 -3.07 -55.10
CA ALA A 354 -2.88 -2.95 -56.06
C ALA A 354 -2.80 -4.18 -57.00
N ASP A 355 -3.84 -5.01 -56.97
CA ASP A 355 -4.36 -5.79 -58.08
C ASP A 355 -5.83 -6.10 -57.82
#